data_7b3130ed3f3c5c395f3e55b2f22f3763
#
_entry.id   7b3130ed3f3c5c395f3e55b2f22f3763
#
_cell.length_a   1.000
_cell.length_b   1.000
_cell.length_c   1.000
_cell.angle_alpha   90.00
_cell.angle_beta   90.00
_cell.angle_gamma   90.00
#
_symmetry.space_group_name_H-M   'P 1'
#
loop_
_entity.id
_entity.type
_entity.pdbx_description
1 polymer ?
#
loop_
_entity_poly.entity_id
_entity_poly.type
_entity_poly.pdbx_seq_one_letter_code
_entity_poly.pdbx_strand_id
1 'polypeptide(L)'
;MKKFISIFLILVGIMVIWAASKPLYLMYKEKKIQHSLNTTYEITQQDVTKNILKINNNTIEVVNTPKGNLIRLEIMLNGERLPGSADVVPANNGNYTRGVWVNVFTIHKSQEASNENDRVAIVQTMKEHASWNIYYMDNKQKMTVRHVTNENRPADPLDTYLIKNSGSPMIGYYSDINYASGNPFATIIPIAIAISGGILLLIGFLIFPRRKKRG
;
A
#
# COMPACT_ATOMS: atom_id res chain seq x y z
N MET A 1 -10.31 -36.39 33.54
CA MET A 1 -11.07 -35.41 32.74
C MET A 1 -10.42 -34.02 32.74
N LYS A 2 -10.21 -33.33 33.88
CA LYS A 2 -9.61 -31.97 33.95
C LYS A 2 -8.25 -31.85 33.27
N LYS A 3 -7.33 -32.82 33.44
CA LYS A 3 -6.00 -32.83 32.80
C LYS A 3 -6.09 -32.88 31.28
N PHE A 4 -7.01 -33.63 30.73
CA PHE A 4 -7.23 -33.77 29.31
C PHE A 4 -7.78 -32.45 28.69
N ILE A 5 -8.79 -31.85 29.35
CA ILE A 5 -9.36 -30.57 28.94
C ILE A 5 -8.28 -29.47 28.95
N SER A 6 -7.46 -29.43 29.99
CA SER A 6 -6.38 -28.44 30.08
C SER A 6 -5.37 -28.58 28.96
N ILE A 7 -4.88 -29.80 28.67
CA ILE A 7 -3.94 -30.03 27.57
C ILE A 7 -4.58 -29.64 26.22
N PHE A 8 -5.85 -30.00 26.03
CA PHE A 8 -6.58 -29.64 24.80
C PHE A 8 -6.66 -28.12 24.61
N LEU A 9 -7.03 -27.38 25.68
CA LEU A 9 -7.09 -25.92 25.62
C LEU A 9 -5.73 -25.27 25.33
N ILE A 10 -4.66 -25.80 25.91
CA ILE A 10 -3.29 -25.32 25.65
C ILE A 10 -2.91 -25.54 24.16
N LEU A 11 -3.18 -26.74 23.64
CA LEU A 11 -2.86 -27.04 22.24
C LEU A 11 -3.65 -26.16 21.26
N VAL A 12 -4.95 -26.00 21.51
CA VAL A 12 -5.80 -25.10 20.68
C VAL A 12 -5.30 -23.65 20.78
N GLY A 13 -4.97 -23.17 21.97
CA GLY A 13 -4.43 -21.82 22.15
C GLY A 13 -3.13 -21.58 21.37
N ILE A 14 -2.21 -22.56 21.38
CA ILE A 14 -0.97 -22.51 20.59
C ILE A 14 -1.29 -22.45 19.09
N MET A 15 -2.18 -23.29 18.59
CA MET A 15 -2.57 -23.31 17.17
C MET A 15 -3.19 -21.98 16.72
N VAL A 16 -4.04 -21.39 17.56
CA VAL A 16 -4.68 -20.10 17.29
C VAL A 16 -3.65 -18.97 17.23
N ILE A 17 -2.69 -18.92 18.17
CA ILE A 17 -1.61 -17.94 18.15
C ILE A 17 -0.72 -18.14 16.92
N TRP A 18 -0.40 -19.37 16.59
CA TRP A 18 0.41 -19.67 15.41
C TRP A 18 -0.27 -19.20 14.12
N ALA A 19 -1.59 -19.41 13.98
CA ALA A 19 -2.36 -18.92 12.85
C ALA A 19 -2.34 -17.39 12.73
N ALA A 20 -2.32 -16.65 13.85
CA ALA A 20 -2.22 -15.19 13.86
C ALA A 20 -0.79 -14.67 13.64
N SER A 21 0.24 -15.50 13.80
CA SER A 21 1.64 -15.05 13.81
C SER A 21 2.08 -14.41 12.49
N LYS A 22 1.76 -15.01 11.35
CA LYS A 22 2.13 -14.49 10.02
C LYS A 22 1.48 -13.15 9.73
N PRO A 23 0.16 -12.95 9.88
CA PRO A 23 -0.46 -11.64 9.73
C PRO A 23 0.14 -10.57 10.65
N LEU A 24 0.35 -10.89 11.92
CA LEU A 24 0.95 -9.95 12.89
C LEU A 24 2.38 -9.56 12.53
N TYR A 25 3.19 -10.53 12.08
CA TYR A 25 4.54 -10.25 11.59
C TYR A 25 4.53 -9.32 10.37
N LEU A 26 3.63 -9.55 9.41
CA LEU A 26 3.49 -8.70 8.23
C LEU A 26 3.07 -7.27 8.60
N MET A 27 2.12 -7.13 9.53
CA MET A 27 1.72 -5.82 10.06
C MET A 27 2.88 -5.08 10.74
N TYR A 28 3.68 -5.79 11.54
CA TYR A 28 4.86 -5.22 12.17
C TYR A 28 5.89 -4.75 11.13
N LYS A 29 6.15 -5.60 10.13
CA LYS A 29 7.08 -5.30 9.03
C LYS A 29 6.61 -4.08 8.24
N GLU A 30 5.31 -3.99 7.93
CA GLU A 30 4.72 -2.85 7.24
C GLU A 30 4.88 -1.55 8.04
N LYS A 31 4.54 -1.57 9.34
CA LYS A 31 4.73 -0.40 10.21
C LYS A 31 6.18 0.07 10.25
N LYS A 32 7.12 -0.86 10.33
CA LYS A 32 8.56 -0.55 10.34
C LYS A 32 8.98 0.14 9.03
N ILE A 33 8.53 -0.38 7.89
CA ILE A 33 8.84 0.19 6.56
C ILE A 33 8.19 1.56 6.41
N GLN A 34 6.92 1.71 6.79
CA GLN A 34 6.22 2.99 6.73
C GLN A 34 6.89 4.04 7.63
N HIS A 35 7.31 3.65 8.83
CA HIS A 35 8.07 4.54 9.71
C HIS A 35 9.40 4.94 9.07
N SER A 36 10.15 4.01 8.48
CA SER A 36 11.40 4.29 7.78
C SER A 36 11.18 5.23 6.58
N LEU A 37 10.12 5.03 5.81
CA LEU A 37 9.78 5.94 4.70
C LEU A 37 9.45 7.35 5.20
N ASN A 38 8.62 7.48 6.23
CA ASN A 38 8.22 8.77 6.79
C ASN A 38 9.39 9.52 7.46
N THR A 39 10.39 8.80 7.95
CA THR A 39 11.62 9.43 8.51
C THR A 39 12.61 9.83 7.43
N THR A 40 12.59 9.15 6.28
CA THR A 40 13.53 9.38 5.17
C THR A 40 12.98 10.37 4.16
N TYR A 41 11.66 10.35 3.92
CA TYR A 41 11.00 11.15 2.90
C TYR A 41 9.78 11.86 3.46
N GLU A 42 9.59 13.08 3.03
CA GLU A 42 8.33 13.80 3.09
C GLU A 42 7.63 13.64 1.74
N ILE A 43 6.51 12.89 1.73
CA ILE A 43 5.79 12.55 0.51
C ILE A 43 4.43 13.25 0.54
N THR A 44 4.20 14.17 -0.39
CA THR A 44 2.96 14.91 -0.50
C THR A 44 2.25 14.57 -1.81
N GLN A 45 1.01 14.13 -1.72
CA GLN A 45 0.16 13.92 -2.89
C GLN A 45 -0.38 15.26 -3.39
N GLN A 46 -0.29 15.48 -4.69
CA GLN A 46 -0.77 16.69 -5.35
C GLN A 46 -2.18 16.49 -5.91
N ASP A 47 -2.96 17.56 -5.94
CA ASP A 47 -4.29 17.53 -6.53
C ASP A 47 -4.21 17.49 -8.06
N VAL A 48 -4.65 16.40 -8.66
CA VAL A 48 -4.68 16.17 -10.11
C VAL A 48 -6.08 16.30 -10.72
N THR A 49 -7.04 16.85 -10.00
CA THR A 49 -8.40 17.08 -10.51
C THR A 49 -8.41 18.11 -11.63
N LYS A 50 -7.44 19.01 -11.66
CA LYS A 50 -7.20 19.96 -12.75
C LYS A 50 -6.46 19.29 -13.90
N ASN A 51 -6.74 19.75 -15.13
CA ASN A 51 -6.09 19.22 -16.34
C ASN A 51 -4.58 19.49 -16.37
N ILE A 52 -4.14 20.57 -15.75
CA ILE A 52 -2.76 21.05 -15.79
C ILE A 52 -2.29 21.28 -14.35
N LEU A 53 -1.15 20.69 -14.00
CA LEU A 53 -0.48 20.84 -12.74
C LEU A 53 0.94 21.36 -12.97
N LYS A 54 1.33 22.43 -12.28
CA LYS A 54 2.69 22.99 -12.34
C LYS A 54 3.42 22.68 -11.04
N ILE A 55 4.54 21.98 -11.13
CA ILE A 55 5.38 21.59 -10.00
C ILE A 55 6.85 21.72 -10.40
N ASN A 56 7.65 22.42 -9.60
CA ASN A 56 9.11 22.52 -9.78
C ASN A 56 9.52 22.83 -11.24
N ASN A 57 8.96 23.85 -11.84
CA ASN A 57 9.15 24.25 -13.23
C ASN A 57 8.69 23.24 -14.29
N ASN A 58 7.98 22.18 -13.89
CA ASN A 58 7.42 21.22 -14.81
C ASN A 58 5.91 21.43 -14.94
N THR A 59 5.43 21.25 -16.15
CA THR A 59 4.00 21.24 -16.46
C THR A 59 3.56 19.82 -16.76
N ILE A 60 2.69 19.28 -15.92
CA ILE A 60 2.08 17.96 -16.08
C ILE A 60 0.65 18.19 -16.54
N GLU A 61 0.28 17.64 -17.69
CA GLU A 61 -1.07 17.73 -18.23
C GLU A 61 -1.65 16.34 -18.42
N VAL A 62 -2.90 16.15 -18.01
CA VAL A 62 -3.65 14.90 -18.26
C VAL A 62 -4.63 15.17 -19.41
N VAL A 63 -4.34 14.56 -20.54
CA VAL A 63 -5.15 14.68 -21.75
C VAL A 63 -6.16 13.54 -21.82
N ASN A 64 -7.40 13.90 -22.10
CA ASN A 64 -8.52 12.96 -22.21
C ASN A 64 -8.96 12.87 -23.65
N THR A 65 -8.91 11.70 -24.25
CA THR A 65 -9.37 11.48 -25.62
C THR A 65 -10.52 10.47 -25.60
N PRO A 66 -11.70 10.81 -26.08
CA PRO A 66 -12.82 9.87 -26.24
C PRO A 66 -12.42 8.71 -27.15
N LYS A 67 -12.77 7.47 -26.72
CA LYS A 67 -12.50 6.23 -27.47
C LYS A 67 -13.68 5.27 -27.34
N GLY A 68 -14.70 5.48 -28.16
CA GLY A 68 -15.95 4.73 -28.03
C GLY A 68 -16.60 4.97 -26.67
N ASN A 69 -16.84 3.89 -25.91
CA ASN A 69 -17.40 3.94 -24.55
C ASN A 69 -16.33 4.20 -23.46
N LEU A 70 -15.09 4.38 -23.86
CA LEU A 70 -13.96 4.61 -22.97
C LEU A 70 -13.40 6.03 -23.16
N ILE A 71 -12.64 6.47 -22.17
CA ILE A 71 -11.81 7.67 -22.27
C ILE A 71 -10.36 7.22 -22.13
N ARG A 72 -9.54 7.62 -23.09
CA ARG A 72 -8.09 7.42 -23.03
C ARG A 72 -7.46 8.56 -22.26
N LEU A 73 -6.75 8.21 -21.17
CA LEU A 73 -5.92 9.14 -20.40
C LEU A 73 -4.48 9.05 -20.87
N GLU A 74 -3.91 10.18 -21.21
CA GLU A 74 -2.52 10.35 -21.60
C GLU A 74 -1.90 11.43 -20.74
N ILE A 75 -0.62 11.29 -20.43
CA ILE A 75 0.12 12.26 -19.62
C ILE A 75 1.11 12.98 -20.51
N MET A 76 1.04 14.30 -20.49
CA MET A 76 2.03 15.17 -21.11
C MET A 76 2.91 15.79 -20.03
N LEU A 77 4.21 15.78 -20.22
CA LEU A 77 5.19 16.42 -19.36
C LEU A 77 5.94 17.48 -20.19
N ASN A 78 5.80 18.73 -19.82
CA ASN A 78 6.38 19.87 -20.54
C ASN A 78 6.04 19.89 -22.06
N GLY A 79 4.83 19.42 -22.41
CA GLY A 79 4.36 19.29 -23.79
C GLY A 79 4.79 18.00 -24.49
N GLU A 80 5.61 17.16 -23.89
CA GLU A 80 5.99 15.86 -24.44
C GLU A 80 5.13 14.74 -23.84
N ARG A 81 4.67 13.81 -24.69
CA ARG A 81 3.85 12.69 -24.26
C ARG A 81 4.67 11.63 -23.56
N LEU A 82 4.26 11.27 -22.33
CA LEU A 82 4.85 10.15 -21.62
C LEU A 82 4.43 8.81 -22.24
N PRO A 83 5.31 7.78 -22.20
CA PRO A 83 4.98 6.47 -22.72
C PRO A 83 3.88 5.82 -21.88
N GLY A 84 2.84 5.35 -22.52
CA GLY A 84 1.71 4.69 -21.89
C GLY A 84 0.42 5.52 -21.94
N SER A 85 -0.69 4.80 -21.93
CA SER A 85 -2.04 5.38 -21.85
C SER A 85 -2.92 4.42 -21.08
N ALA A 86 -3.90 4.95 -20.34
CA ALA A 86 -4.90 4.15 -19.64
C ALA A 86 -6.27 4.39 -20.25
N ASP A 87 -6.99 3.32 -20.58
CA ASP A 87 -8.37 3.40 -21.03
C ASP A 87 -9.27 3.25 -19.79
N VAL A 88 -10.07 4.27 -19.48
CA VAL A 88 -10.95 4.31 -18.30
C VAL A 88 -12.42 4.34 -18.71
N VAL A 89 -13.26 3.69 -17.92
CA VAL A 89 -14.71 3.77 -18.07
C VAL A 89 -15.18 5.07 -17.43
N PRO A 90 -15.92 5.95 -18.14
CA PRO A 90 -16.51 7.13 -17.50
C PRO A 90 -17.49 6.68 -16.41
N ALA A 91 -17.54 7.43 -15.30
CA ALA A 91 -18.61 7.26 -14.33
C ALA A 91 -19.98 7.57 -14.97
N ASN A 92 -21.06 7.00 -14.40
CA ASN A 92 -22.42 7.10 -14.95
C ASN A 92 -22.92 8.54 -15.21
N ASN A 93 -22.34 9.53 -14.55
CA ASN A 93 -22.61 10.96 -14.72
C ASN A 93 -21.61 11.69 -15.64
N GLY A 94 -20.79 10.93 -16.36
CA GLY A 94 -19.72 11.50 -17.22
C GLY A 94 -18.47 11.93 -16.47
N ASN A 95 -18.49 11.91 -15.13
CA ASN A 95 -17.31 12.19 -14.32
C ASN A 95 -16.55 10.90 -13.99
N TYR A 96 -15.25 10.90 -14.16
CA TYR A 96 -14.35 9.85 -13.69
C TYR A 96 -13.30 10.45 -12.78
N THR A 97 -12.85 9.68 -11.83
CA THR A 97 -11.90 10.15 -10.83
C THR A 97 -10.48 9.99 -11.35
N ARG A 98 -9.89 11.08 -11.86
CA ARG A 98 -8.50 11.07 -12.36
C ARG A 98 -7.49 10.71 -11.29
N GLY A 99 -7.74 11.10 -10.05
CA GLY A 99 -6.92 10.74 -8.92
C GLY A 99 -6.80 9.23 -8.67
N VAL A 100 -7.70 8.41 -9.26
CA VAL A 100 -7.61 6.94 -9.21
C VAL A 100 -6.67 6.40 -10.29
N TRP A 101 -6.52 7.12 -11.40
CA TRP A 101 -5.80 6.66 -12.59
C TRP A 101 -4.46 7.38 -12.81
N VAL A 102 -4.38 8.62 -12.35
CA VAL A 102 -3.17 9.42 -12.38
C VAL A 102 -3.03 10.15 -11.07
N ASN A 103 -1.96 9.89 -10.34
CA ASN A 103 -1.61 10.60 -9.12
C ASN A 103 -0.22 11.17 -9.24
N VAL A 104 -0.01 12.35 -8.68
CA VAL A 104 1.27 13.03 -8.66
C VAL A 104 1.71 13.23 -7.21
N PHE A 105 2.96 12.89 -6.92
CA PHE A 105 3.56 13.03 -5.60
C PHE A 105 4.82 13.87 -5.70
N THR A 106 5.01 14.76 -4.75
CA THR A 106 6.32 15.38 -4.48
C THR A 106 6.99 14.60 -3.37
N ILE A 107 8.28 14.30 -3.54
CA ILE A 107 9.07 13.49 -2.64
C ILE A 107 10.31 14.29 -2.25
N HIS A 108 10.35 14.73 -0.99
CA HIS A 108 11.48 15.44 -0.40
C HIS A 108 12.25 14.51 0.52
N LYS A 109 13.58 14.57 0.53
CA LYS A 109 14.39 13.76 1.44
C LYS A 109 14.62 14.55 2.73
N SER A 110 14.05 14.07 3.83
CA SER A 110 13.96 14.79 5.12
C SER A 110 15.31 15.14 5.76
N GLN A 111 16.42 14.48 5.37
CA GLN A 111 17.74 14.67 6.00
C GLN A 111 18.71 15.53 5.18
N GLU A 112 18.35 15.96 4.00
CA GLU A 112 19.23 16.75 3.14
C GLU A 112 18.72 18.19 3.02
N ALA A 113 19.51 19.13 3.54
CA ALA A 113 19.20 20.57 3.47
C ALA A 113 19.25 21.16 2.04
N SER A 114 19.60 20.37 1.03
CA SER A 114 19.64 20.76 -0.36
C SER A 114 18.44 20.19 -1.10
N ASN A 115 17.69 21.06 -1.79
CA ASN A 115 16.61 20.67 -2.71
C ASN A 115 17.09 19.82 -3.92
N GLU A 116 18.37 19.43 -3.95
CA GLU A 116 18.96 18.66 -5.06
C GLU A 116 18.37 17.26 -5.22
N ASN A 117 17.74 16.72 -4.19
CA ASN A 117 17.16 15.37 -4.20
C ASN A 117 15.63 15.33 -4.23
N ASP A 118 14.99 16.49 -4.46
CA ASP A 118 13.56 16.53 -4.65
C ASP A 118 13.18 15.81 -5.94
N ARG A 119 12.15 15.00 -5.85
CA ARG A 119 11.64 14.22 -6.98
C ARG A 119 10.14 14.44 -7.12
N VAL A 120 9.69 14.38 -8.35
CA VAL A 120 8.26 14.25 -8.66
C VAL A 120 8.03 12.83 -9.15
N ALA A 121 7.04 12.17 -8.58
CA ALA A 121 6.60 10.86 -9.04
C ALA A 121 5.18 10.98 -9.62
N ILE A 122 5.01 10.56 -10.87
CA ILE A 122 3.72 10.44 -11.51
C ILE A 122 3.36 8.97 -11.55
N VAL A 123 2.28 8.58 -10.90
CA VAL A 123 1.80 7.20 -10.89
C VAL A 123 0.57 7.10 -11.79
N GLN A 124 0.70 6.37 -12.87
CA GLN A 124 -0.39 6.07 -13.78
C GLN A 124 -0.87 4.65 -13.55
N THR A 125 -2.12 4.49 -13.12
CA THR A 125 -2.79 3.20 -13.08
C THR A 125 -3.19 2.81 -14.48
N MET A 126 -2.77 1.61 -14.88
CA MET A 126 -3.10 1.04 -16.18
C MET A 126 -4.41 0.26 -16.12
N LYS A 127 -4.79 -0.34 -17.22
CA LYS A 127 -6.03 -1.10 -17.34
C LYS A 127 -6.25 -2.08 -16.17
N GLU A 128 -7.46 -2.05 -15.62
CA GLU A 128 -7.97 -3.00 -14.60
C GLU A 128 -7.25 -2.94 -13.25
N HIS A 129 -6.52 -1.88 -12.95
CA HIS A 129 -5.72 -1.78 -11.72
C HIS A 129 -4.78 -2.98 -11.49
N ALA A 130 -4.32 -3.59 -12.59
CA ALA A 130 -3.42 -4.74 -12.55
C ALA A 130 -1.95 -4.37 -12.81
N SER A 131 -1.73 -3.14 -13.29
CA SER A 131 -0.39 -2.62 -13.57
C SER A 131 -0.33 -1.10 -13.41
N TRP A 132 0.86 -0.61 -13.18
CA TRP A 132 1.15 0.82 -12.95
C TRP A 132 2.43 1.20 -13.66
N ASN A 133 2.46 2.43 -14.20
CA ASN A 133 3.68 3.11 -14.58
C ASN A 133 4.00 4.17 -13.54
N ILE A 134 5.22 4.15 -13.01
CA ILE A 134 5.75 5.17 -12.12
C ILE A 134 6.83 5.93 -12.86
N TYR A 135 6.59 7.20 -13.12
CA TYR A 135 7.55 8.09 -13.75
C TYR A 135 8.19 8.94 -12.66
N TYR A 136 9.47 8.72 -12.41
CA TYR A 136 10.25 9.56 -11.50
C TYR A 136 10.99 10.62 -12.29
N MET A 137 10.89 11.83 -11.84
CA MET A 137 11.61 12.98 -12.39
C MET A 137 12.41 13.64 -11.27
N ASP A 138 13.69 13.79 -11.48
CA ASP A 138 14.58 14.53 -10.57
C ASP A 138 14.63 16.01 -10.93
N ASN A 139 15.30 16.82 -10.10
CA ASN A 139 15.45 18.26 -10.32
C ASN A 139 16.26 18.61 -11.60
N LYS A 140 17.00 17.66 -12.16
CA LYS A 140 17.73 17.80 -13.43
C LYS A 140 16.87 17.40 -14.62
N GLN A 141 15.57 17.21 -14.42
CA GLN A 141 14.59 16.75 -15.42
C GLN A 141 14.91 15.38 -16.01
N LYS A 142 15.77 14.59 -15.36
CA LYS A 142 16.02 13.22 -15.78
C LYS A 142 14.85 12.35 -15.37
N MET A 143 14.22 11.71 -16.34
CA MET A 143 13.09 10.84 -16.12
C MET A 143 13.55 9.37 -16.08
N THR A 144 13.02 8.63 -15.11
CA THR A 144 13.09 7.17 -15.07
C THR A 144 11.68 6.59 -14.98
N VAL A 145 11.42 5.51 -15.70
CA VAL A 145 10.12 4.85 -15.73
C VAL A 145 10.25 3.46 -15.14
N ARG A 146 9.35 3.13 -14.22
CA ARG A 146 9.20 1.78 -13.66
C ARG A 146 7.83 1.24 -14.02
N HIS A 147 7.80 0.08 -14.63
CA HIS A 147 6.55 -0.64 -14.89
C HIS A 147 6.38 -1.72 -13.82
N VAL A 148 5.23 -1.69 -13.14
CA VAL A 148 4.89 -2.59 -12.04
C VAL A 148 3.62 -3.32 -12.38
N THR A 149 3.57 -4.62 -12.12
CA THR A 149 2.39 -5.47 -12.28
C THR A 149 2.13 -6.26 -11.00
N ASN A 150 0.96 -6.85 -10.87
CA ASN A 150 0.65 -7.77 -9.77
C ASN A 150 1.61 -8.97 -9.71
N GLU A 151 2.16 -9.38 -10.85
CA GLU A 151 3.10 -10.49 -10.96
C GLU A 151 4.55 -10.04 -10.67
N ASN A 152 4.90 -8.84 -11.12
CA ASN A 152 6.23 -8.26 -10.93
C ASN A 152 6.15 -7.11 -9.91
N ARG A 153 6.10 -7.48 -8.64
CA ARG A 153 5.99 -6.54 -7.53
C ARG A 153 7.30 -5.78 -7.31
N PRO A 154 7.24 -4.50 -6.96
CA PRO A 154 8.45 -3.74 -6.72
C PRO A 154 9.15 -4.22 -5.44
N ALA A 155 10.47 -4.32 -5.51
CA ALA A 155 11.30 -4.53 -4.32
C ALA A 155 11.48 -3.25 -3.49
N ASP A 156 11.27 -2.08 -4.11
CA ASP A 156 11.44 -0.78 -3.49
C ASP A 156 10.18 -0.43 -2.65
N PRO A 157 10.32 -0.21 -1.33
CA PRO A 157 9.22 0.19 -0.48
C PRO A 157 8.54 1.50 -0.90
N LEU A 158 9.29 2.43 -1.51
CA LEU A 158 8.75 3.69 -1.99
C LEU A 158 7.76 3.46 -3.14
N ASP A 159 8.11 2.62 -4.12
CA ASP A 159 7.21 2.27 -5.22
C ASP A 159 5.91 1.65 -4.68
N THR A 160 6.03 0.74 -3.72
CA THR A 160 4.87 0.12 -3.06
C THR A 160 3.99 1.16 -2.37
N TYR A 161 4.60 2.11 -1.66
CA TYR A 161 3.87 3.20 -0.99
C TYR A 161 3.12 4.07 -2.00
N LEU A 162 3.78 4.47 -3.09
CA LEU A 162 3.18 5.31 -4.13
C LEU A 162 1.99 4.62 -4.81
N ILE A 163 2.14 3.35 -5.18
CA ILE A 163 1.05 2.56 -5.79
C ILE A 163 -0.12 2.44 -4.81
N LYS A 164 0.13 2.14 -3.55
CA LYS A 164 -0.91 2.03 -2.53
C LYS A 164 -1.72 3.32 -2.40
N ASN A 165 -1.07 4.46 -2.46
CA ASN A 165 -1.70 5.76 -2.27
C ASN A 165 -2.18 6.40 -3.59
N SER A 166 -1.96 5.74 -4.73
CA SER A 166 -2.35 6.22 -6.07
C SER A 166 -3.72 5.74 -6.54
N GLY A 167 -4.52 5.13 -5.69
CA GLY A 167 -5.83 4.63 -6.09
C GLY A 167 -6.61 4.02 -4.95
N SER A 168 -7.63 3.24 -5.26
CA SER A 168 -8.35 2.50 -4.24
C SER A 168 -7.46 1.37 -3.69
N PRO A 169 -7.13 1.36 -2.41
CA PRO A 169 -6.33 0.29 -1.80
C PRO A 169 -7.05 -1.06 -1.79
N MET A 170 -8.34 -1.07 -2.10
CA MET A 170 -9.20 -2.26 -2.12
C MET A 170 -9.18 -2.99 -3.46
N ILE A 171 -8.80 -2.29 -4.53
CA ILE A 171 -8.84 -2.81 -5.90
C ILE A 171 -7.46 -2.58 -6.51
N GLY A 172 -6.69 -3.64 -6.72
CA GLY A 172 -5.44 -3.50 -7.41
C GLY A 172 -4.26 -4.16 -6.73
N TYR A 173 -3.24 -3.41 -6.43
CA TYR A 173 -1.96 -3.92 -6.02
C TYR A 173 -1.94 -4.40 -4.55
N TYR A 174 -1.57 -5.67 -4.35
CA TYR A 174 -1.29 -6.26 -3.04
C TYR A 174 0.19 -6.61 -2.98
N SER A 175 0.94 -6.00 -2.08
CA SER A 175 2.32 -6.37 -1.82
C SER A 175 2.43 -7.24 -0.57
N ASP A 176 3.49 -8.02 -0.48
CA ASP A 176 3.78 -8.81 0.73
C ASP A 176 4.11 -7.92 1.94
N ILE A 177 4.44 -6.65 1.68
CA ILE A 177 4.75 -5.64 2.68
C ILE A 177 3.46 -4.97 3.17
N ASN A 178 2.46 -4.85 2.29
CA ASN A 178 1.24 -4.09 2.52
C ASN A 178 0.08 -5.02 2.84
N TYR A 179 0.07 -5.53 4.04
CA TYR A 179 -0.99 -6.42 4.50
C TYR A 179 -2.27 -5.66 4.91
N ALA A 180 -2.12 -4.48 5.48
CA ALA A 180 -3.23 -3.72 6.07
C ALA A 180 -3.82 -2.68 5.08
N SER A 181 -4.23 -3.10 3.91
CA SER A 181 -4.81 -2.23 2.88
C SER A 181 -6.15 -1.62 3.31
N GLY A 182 -6.14 -0.58 4.12
CA GLY A 182 -7.32 0.26 4.38
C GLY A 182 -8.55 -0.41 5.03
N ASN A 183 -8.59 -1.73 5.15
CA ASN A 183 -9.65 -2.45 5.82
C ASN A 183 -9.35 -2.54 7.33
N PRO A 184 -10.13 -1.86 8.19
CA PRO A 184 -9.91 -1.90 9.64
C PRO A 184 -9.99 -3.32 10.20
N PHE A 185 -10.78 -4.18 9.59
CA PHE A 185 -10.88 -5.59 10.00
C PHE A 185 -9.60 -6.38 9.72
N ALA A 186 -8.83 -6.03 8.69
CA ALA A 186 -7.55 -6.67 8.40
C ALA A 186 -6.53 -6.48 9.54
N THR A 187 -6.64 -5.39 10.31
CA THR A 187 -5.81 -5.12 11.48
C THR A 187 -6.39 -5.73 12.75
N ILE A 188 -7.70 -5.60 12.96
CA ILE A 188 -8.37 -6.01 14.21
C ILE A 188 -8.45 -7.54 14.33
N ILE A 189 -8.77 -8.25 13.25
CA ILE A 189 -8.96 -9.70 13.26
C ILE A 189 -7.73 -10.46 13.74
N PRO A 190 -6.50 -10.26 13.21
CA PRO A 190 -5.32 -10.98 13.69
C PRO A 190 -5.02 -10.74 15.16
N ILE A 191 -5.24 -9.50 15.64
CA ILE A 191 -5.06 -9.15 17.05
C ILE A 191 -6.10 -9.86 17.93
N ALA A 192 -7.36 -9.87 17.54
CA ALA A 192 -8.43 -10.54 18.27
C ALA A 192 -8.19 -12.06 18.33
N ILE A 193 -7.73 -12.67 17.23
CA ILE A 193 -7.35 -14.09 17.20
C ILE A 193 -6.18 -14.37 18.16
N ALA A 194 -5.15 -13.54 18.16
CA ALA A 194 -4.02 -13.73 19.07
C ALA A 194 -4.41 -13.60 20.55
N ILE A 195 -5.25 -12.61 20.88
CA ILE A 195 -5.79 -12.43 22.24
C ILE A 195 -6.61 -13.65 22.67
N SER A 196 -7.52 -14.14 21.81
CA SER A 196 -8.35 -15.31 22.13
C SER A 196 -7.50 -16.57 22.35
N GLY A 197 -6.46 -16.77 21.54
CA GLY A 197 -5.48 -17.83 21.77
C GLY A 197 -4.74 -17.71 23.10
N GLY A 198 -4.35 -16.50 23.48
CA GLY A 198 -3.76 -16.20 24.79
C GLY A 198 -4.67 -16.49 25.96
N ILE A 199 -5.96 -16.16 25.85
CA ILE A 199 -6.98 -16.48 26.87
C ILE A 199 -7.15 -18.00 27.02
N LEU A 200 -7.22 -18.74 25.91
CA LEU A 200 -7.30 -20.21 25.94
C LEU A 200 -6.09 -20.85 26.63
N LEU A 201 -4.88 -20.35 26.36
CA LEU A 201 -3.67 -20.80 27.06
C LEU A 201 -3.76 -20.53 28.57
N LEU A 202 -4.15 -19.33 28.98
CA LEU A 202 -4.30 -18.97 30.39
C LEU A 202 -5.28 -19.89 31.10
N ILE A 203 -6.48 -20.11 30.54
CA ILE A 203 -7.49 -21.00 31.09
C ILE A 203 -6.93 -22.43 31.17
N GLY A 204 -6.25 -22.89 30.11
CA GLY A 204 -5.62 -24.20 30.09
C GLY A 204 -4.62 -24.39 31.24
N PHE A 205 -3.75 -23.41 31.48
CA PHE A 205 -2.78 -23.44 32.58
C PHE A 205 -3.44 -23.36 33.97
N LEU A 206 -4.49 -22.58 34.13
CA LEU A 206 -5.21 -22.46 35.40
C LEU A 206 -5.95 -23.75 35.80
N ILE A 207 -6.49 -24.45 34.81
CA ILE A 207 -7.19 -25.73 35.04
C ILE A 207 -6.20 -26.89 35.21
N PHE A 208 -4.94 -26.72 34.79
CA PHE A 208 -3.95 -27.78 34.88
C PHE A 208 -3.74 -28.23 36.35
N PRO A 209 -3.94 -29.49 36.68
CA PRO A 209 -3.86 -29.97 38.07
C PRO A 209 -2.42 -29.81 38.59
N ARG A 210 -2.24 -28.92 39.56
CA ARG A 210 -0.97 -28.79 40.28
C ARG A 210 -0.72 -30.06 41.08
N ARG A 211 0.43 -30.71 40.89
CA ARG A 211 0.86 -31.80 41.76
C ARG A 211 0.87 -31.31 43.22
N LYS A 212 -0.01 -31.83 44.09
CA LYS A 212 0.16 -31.65 45.52
C LYS A 212 1.54 -32.23 45.87
N LYS A 213 2.45 -31.41 46.39
CA LYS A 213 3.65 -31.90 47.04
C LYS A 213 3.15 -32.81 48.18
N ARG A 214 3.41 -34.13 48.07
CA ARG A 214 3.32 -35.03 49.23
C ARG A 214 4.45 -34.62 50.16
N GLY A 215 4.11 -33.96 51.25
CA GLY A 215 4.96 -33.77 52.40
C GLY A 215 5.08 -35.09 53.17
#